data_4c490452622517cbd367d260444cee22
#
_entry.id   4c490452622517cbd367d260444cee22
#
_cell.length_a   1.000
_cell.length_b   1.000
_cell.length_c   1.000
_cell.angle_alpha   90.00
_cell.angle_beta   90.00
_cell.angle_gamma   90.00
#
_symmetry.space_group_name_H-M   'P 1'
#
loop_
_entity.id
_entity.type
_entity.pdbx_description
1 polymer ?
#
loop_
_entity_poly.entity_id
_entity_poly.type
_entity_poly.pdbx_seq_one_letter_code
_entity_poly.pdbx_strand_id
1 'polypeptide(L)'
;DGVRRAILAGFDGVEIHGANTYLIQQFYSPNSNQRDDEWGGSRDNRAKFPLAVLDITHKMARQYADDAFIIGYRFSPEEMEVPGIRFDDTMYLLEKLAARGVDYLHFSVGATLRPSIVDTSDPTPLIEKYCAMRSDTLAQVPVMGVGGVVNAADAEQGLDHGYDLIAVGRACIAYPDWASRIAAGEELELFIDSTQREALHIPEPLWRFSLVEAMIRDMSMGESKFKPGMFTEQVQDDANELVINVSLETDRIADIELASGPSEDVEFVTSFEEIRTRILDANTPHVDAIT
;
A
#
# COMPACT_ATOMS: atom_id res chain seq x y z
N ASP A 1 -21.25 -2.93 16.26
CA ASP A 1 -20.76 -2.05 17.35
C ASP A 1 -19.80 -0.96 16.85
N GLY A 2 -18.79 -1.25 16.01
CA GLY A 2 -17.81 -0.28 15.55
C GLY A 2 -18.44 0.94 14.89
N VAL A 3 -19.31 0.73 13.91
CA VAL A 3 -20.04 1.82 13.21
C VAL A 3 -20.84 2.70 14.18
N ARG A 4 -21.62 2.07 15.07
CA ARG A 4 -22.37 2.82 16.08
C ARG A 4 -21.47 3.66 16.98
N ARG A 5 -20.32 3.13 17.39
CA ARG A 5 -19.36 3.87 18.22
C ARG A 5 -18.72 5.02 17.45
N ALA A 6 -18.38 4.84 16.17
CA ALA A 6 -17.86 5.91 15.33
C ALA A 6 -18.88 7.06 15.20
N ILE A 7 -20.14 6.76 14.90
CA ILE A 7 -21.23 7.75 14.84
C ILE A 7 -21.37 8.49 16.17
N LEU A 8 -21.45 7.78 17.29
CA LEU A 8 -21.59 8.39 18.62
C LEU A 8 -20.35 9.20 19.06
N ALA A 9 -19.20 8.92 18.48
CA ALA A 9 -17.97 9.68 18.68
C ALA A 9 -17.89 10.95 17.79
N GLY A 10 -18.87 11.15 16.89
CA GLY A 10 -18.94 12.33 16.02
C GLY A 10 -18.14 12.21 14.72
N PHE A 11 -17.84 10.99 14.25
CA PHE A 11 -17.25 10.79 12.92
C PHE A 11 -18.31 10.97 11.84
N ASP A 12 -17.92 11.57 10.71
CA ASP A 12 -18.77 11.87 9.55
C ASP A 12 -18.90 10.66 8.60
N GLY A 13 -18.14 9.59 8.81
CA GLY A 13 -18.18 8.39 7.99
C GLY A 13 -17.32 7.26 8.54
N VAL A 14 -17.39 6.12 7.85
CA VAL A 14 -16.54 4.94 8.09
C VAL A 14 -16.09 4.32 6.78
N GLU A 15 -14.89 3.76 6.76
CA GLU A 15 -14.41 2.92 5.65
C GLU A 15 -14.37 1.46 6.09
N ILE A 16 -15.06 0.60 5.34
CA ILE A 16 -15.03 -0.85 5.55
C ILE A 16 -13.71 -1.39 5.01
N HIS A 17 -12.92 -1.98 5.88
CA HIS A 17 -11.60 -2.48 5.50
C HIS A 17 -11.67 -3.89 4.92
N GLY A 18 -11.91 -3.99 3.61
CA GLY A 18 -11.93 -5.23 2.84
C GLY A 18 -10.62 -5.55 2.10
N ALA A 19 -9.48 -5.07 2.61
CA ALA A 19 -8.18 -5.14 1.96
C ALA A 19 -7.09 -5.77 2.85
N ASN A 20 -5.87 -5.85 2.31
CA ASN A 20 -4.60 -6.12 3.00
C ASN A 20 -4.59 -7.43 3.78
N THR A 21 -5.22 -8.48 3.22
CA THR A 21 -5.33 -9.83 3.77
C THR A 21 -6.04 -9.94 5.12
N TYR A 22 -6.79 -8.88 5.54
CA TYR A 22 -7.56 -8.92 6.75
C TYR A 22 -8.91 -9.63 6.57
N LEU A 23 -9.65 -9.78 7.66
CA LEU A 23 -10.79 -10.68 7.79
C LEU A 23 -11.79 -10.64 6.61
N ILE A 24 -12.18 -9.45 6.15
CA ILE A 24 -13.18 -9.32 5.08
C ILE A 24 -12.61 -9.82 3.75
N GLN A 25 -11.35 -9.47 3.44
CA GLN A 25 -10.67 -10.03 2.27
C GLN A 25 -10.52 -11.54 2.39
N GLN A 26 -10.13 -12.06 3.56
CA GLN A 26 -9.98 -13.50 3.79
C GLN A 26 -11.29 -14.28 3.50
N PHE A 27 -12.45 -13.72 3.83
CA PHE A 27 -13.73 -14.33 3.48
C PHE A 27 -14.01 -14.31 1.97
N TYR A 28 -13.52 -13.30 1.26
CA TYR A 28 -13.69 -13.20 -0.20
C TYR A 28 -12.66 -14.01 -0.97
N SER A 29 -11.46 -14.16 -0.46
CA SER A 29 -10.34 -14.87 -1.09
C SER A 29 -10.63 -16.37 -1.24
N PRO A 30 -10.47 -16.94 -2.45
CA PRO A 30 -10.53 -18.40 -2.63
C PRO A 30 -9.31 -19.12 -2.02
N ASN A 31 -8.22 -18.40 -1.72
CA ASN A 31 -7.05 -18.95 -1.04
C ASN A 31 -7.33 -19.16 0.45
N SER A 32 -7.79 -18.11 1.14
CA SER A 32 -7.99 -18.14 2.59
C SER A 32 -9.32 -18.82 2.98
N ASN A 33 -10.37 -18.63 2.18
CA ASN A 33 -11.70 -19.16 2.48
C ASN A 33 -11.88 -20.57 1.94
N GLN A 34 -11.55 -21.55 2.76
CA GLN A 34 -11.70 -22.99 2.49
C GLN A 34 -13.03 -23.58 3.02
N ARG A 35 -14.03 -22.71 3.28
CA ARG A 35 -15.35 -23.15 3.80
C ARG A 35 -16.16 -23.82 2.68
N ASP A 36 -17.01 -24.77 3.07
CA ASP A 36 -17.95 -25.49 2.23
C ASP A 36 -19.43 -25.18 2.49
N ASP A 37 -19.68 -24.19 3.37
CA ASP A 37 -21.01 -23.69 3.72
C ASP A 37 -21.44 -22.49 2.86
N GLU A 38 -22.52 -21.84 3.23
CA GLU A 38 -23.09 -20.69 2.51
C GLU A 38 -22.17 -19.47 2.42
N TRP A 39 -21.04 -19.43 3.15
CA TRP A 39 -20.05 -18.35 3.17
C TRP A 39 -18.78 -18.67 2.38
N GLY A 40 -18.68 -19.88 1.80
CA GLY A 40 -17.50 -20.36 1.09
C GLY A 40 -17.80 -21.03 -0.25
N GLY A 41 -16.77 -21.57 -0.88
CA GLY A 41 -16.84 -22.23 -2.18
C GLY A 41 -17.00 -21.26 -3.33
N SER A 42 -18.22 -21.04 -3.83
CA SER A 42 -18.44 -20.17 -5.00
C SER A 42 -18.12 -18.70 -4.75
N ARG A 43 -17.79 -17.96 -5.82
CA ARG A 43 -17.57 -16.51 -5.75
C ARG A 43 -18.78 -15.77 -5.13
N ASP A 44 -19.99 -16.18 -5.46
CA ASP A 44 -21.21 -15.61 -4.87
C ASP A 44 -21.29 -15.82 -3.35
N ASN A 45 -20.97 -17.02 -2.88
CA ASN A 45 -20.96 -17.31 -1.46
C ASN A 45 -19.88 -16.52 -0.72
N ARG A 46 -18.66 -16.46 -1.26
CA ARG A 46 -17.56 -15.68 -0.66
C ARG A 46 -17.88 -14.19 -0.61
N ALA A 47 -18.62 -13.65 -1.58
CA ALA A 47 -19.07 -12.25 -1.60
C ALA A 47 -20.11 -11.92 -0.51
N LYS A 48 -20.81 -12.89 0.04
CA LYS A 48 -21.87 -12.65 1.05
C LYS A 48 -21.34 -11.92 2.29
N PHE A 49 -20.15 -12.28 2.77
CA PHE A 49 -19.64 -11.67 4.01
C PHE A 49 -19.31 -10.18 3.83
N PRO A 50 -18.51 -9.73 2.85
CA PRO A 50 -18.30 -8.29 2.62
C PRO A 50 -19.61 -7.53 2.38
N LEU A 51 -20.56 -8.12 1.66
CA LEU A 51 -21.86 -7.49 1.39
C LEU A 51 -22.74 -7.40 2.65
N ALA A 52 -22.74 -8.42 3.50
CA ALA A 52 -23.44 -8.38 4.79
C ALA A 52 -22.84 -7.33 5.75
N VAL A 53 -21.52 -7.13 5.71
CA VAL A 53 -20.87 -6.06 6.47
C VAL A 53 -21.33 -4.68 5.98
N LEU A 54 -21.41 -4.45 4.66
CA LEU A 54 -21.95 -3.21 4.09
C LEU A 54 -23.42 -3.01 4.48
N ASP A 55 -24.27 -4.04 4.34
CA ASP A 55 -25.68 -3.96 4.68
C ASP A 55 -25.90 -3.60 6.17
N ILE A 56 -25.10 -4.19 7.09
CA ILE A 56 -25.19 -3.87 8.52
C ILE A 56 -24.67 -2.45 8.81
N THR A 57 -23.66 -1.98 8.07
CA THR A 57 -23.13 -0.61 8.17
C THR A 57 -24.20 0.40 7.78
N HIS A 58 -24.87 0.22 6.66
CA HIS A 58 -26.02 1.04 6.26
C HIS A 58 -27.16 1.01 7.29
N LYS A 59 -27.46 -0.16 7.84
CA LYS A 59 -28.49 -0.27 8.89
C LYS A 59 -28.12 0.57 10.13
N MET A 60 -26.86 0.56 10.54
CA MET A 60 -26.39 1.35 11.69
C MET A 60 -26.38 2.84 11.37
N ALA A 61 -25.93 3.24 10.17
CA ALA A 61 -25.96 4.64 9.73
C ALA A 61 -27.40 5.18 9.76
N ARG A 62 -28.36 4.49 9.13
CA ARG A 62 -29.79 4.90 9.17
C ARG A 62 -30.39 4.98 10.56
N GLN A 63 -29.85 4.28 11.54
CA GLN A 63 -30.39 4.26 12.92
C GLN A 63 -29.79 5.35 13.80
N TYR A 64 -28.52 5.73 13.58
CA TYR A 64 -27.73 6.53 14.53
C TYR A 64 -27.09 7.80 13.93
N ALA A 65 -27.01 7.93 12.61
CA ALA A 65 -26.44 9.06 11.91
C ALA A 65 -27.50 9.86 11.13
N ASP A 66 -27.10 10.96 10.56
CA ASP A 66 -27.87 11.69 9.54
C ASP A 66 -27.59 11.13 8.12
N ASP A 67 -28.29 11.73 7.13
CA ASP A 67 -28.20 11.30 5.73
C ASP A 67 -26.85 11.65 5.06
N ALA A 68 -25.99 12.44 5.73
CA ALA A 68 -24.67 12.84 5.23
C ALA A 68 -23.54 11.86 5.63
N PHE A 69 -23.84 10.82 6.42
CA PHE A 69 -22.84 9.87 6.90
C PHE A 69 -22.28 9.03 5.76
N ILE A 70 -20.96 9.08 5.56
CA ILE A 70 -20.24 8.48 4.44
C ILE A 70 -19.83 7.03 4.75
N ILE A 71 -20.06 6.12 3.81
CA ILE A 71 -19.67 4.70 3.91
C ILE A 71 -18.79 4.32 2.73
N GLY A 72 -17.47 4.24 2.97
CA GLY A 72 -16.50 3.78 1.98
C GLY A 72 -16.20 2.28 2.09
N TYR A 73 -15.59 1.73 1.04
CA TYR A 73 -15.08 0.36 1.03
C TYR A 73 -13.68 0.29 0.43
N ARG A 74 -12.70 -0.18 1.22
CA ARG A 74 -11.32 -0.39 0.77
C ARG A 74 -11.10 -1.84 0.38
N PHE A 75 -10.39 -2.07 -0.73
CA PHE A 75 -10.16 -3.40 -1.29
C PHE A 75 -8.74 -3.57 -1.84
N SER A 76 -8.20 -4.78 -1.75
CA SER A 76 -7.02 -5.18 -2.52
C SER A 76 -7.47 -5.74 -3.86
N PRO A 77 -6.97 -5.23 -5.00
CA PRO A 77 -7.49 -5.61 -6.31
C PRO A 77 -7.13 -7.04 -6.73
N GLU A 78 -6.04 -7.60 -6.19
CA GLU A 78 -5.53 -8.91 -6.56
C GLU A 78 -4.72 -9.54 -5.42
N GLU A 79 -4.57 -10.86 -5.46
CA GLU A 79 -3.69 -11.66 -4.60
C GLU A 79 -2.68 -12.43 -5.47
N MET A 80 -1.47 -12.64 -4.95
CA MET A 80 -0.43 -13.42 -5.64
C MET A 80 -0.72 -14.92 -5.61
N GLU A 81 -1.40 -15.40 -4.57
CA GLU A 81 -1.70 -16.80 -4.31
C GLU A 81 -2.50 -17.46 -5.44
N VAL A 82 -2.33 -18.79 -5.57
CA VAL A 82 -3.07 -19.63 -6.52
C VAL A 82 -3.71 -20.82 -5.76
N PRO A 83 -5.07 -20.84 -5.63
CA PRO A 83 -6.03 -19.83 -6.07
C PRO A 83 -5.91 -18.52 -5.26
N GLY A 84 -6.31 -17.40 -5.83
CA GLY A 84 -6.33 -16.09 -5.17
C GLY A 84 -7.33 -15.18 -5.84
N ILE A 85 -7.62 -14.03 -5.25
CA ILE A 85 -8.46 -13.00 -5.85
C ILE A 85 -7.79 -12.52 -7.15
N ARG A 86 -8.56 -12.51 -8.24
CA ARG A 86 -8.18 -11.96 -9.54
C ARG A 86 -8.96 -10.68 -9.80
N PHE A 87 -8.48 -9.85 -10.72
CA PHE A 87 -9.10 -8.56 -10.99
C PHE A 87 -10.59 -8.69 -11.41
N ASP A 88 -10.96 -9.75 -12.14
CA ASP A 88 -12.36 -10.05 -12.46
C ASP A 88 -13.23 -10.38 -11.22
N ASP A 89 -12.64 -11.02 -10.21
CA ASP A 89 -13.34 -11.26 -8.94
C ASP A 89 -13.55 -9.92 -8.21
N THR A 90 -12.56 -9.05 -8.24
CA THR A 90 -12.67 -7.71 -7.67
C THR A 90 -13.76 -6.93 -8.36
N MET A 91 -13.76 -6.82 -9.69
CA MET A 91 -14.82 -6.12 -10.44
C MET A 91 -16.21 -6.66 -10.09
N TYR A 92 -16.36 -7.98 -9.99
CA TYR A 92 -17.62 -8.61 -9.58
C TYR A 92 -18.09 -8.15 -8.19
N LEU A 93 -17.18 -8.07 -7.20
CA LEU A 93 -17.52 -7.60 -5.85
C LEU A 93 -17.88 -6.10 -5.86
N LEU A 94 -17.10 -5.28 -6.57
CA LEU A 94 -17.31 -3.83 -6.65
C LEU A 94 -18.66 -3.48 -7.25
N GLU A 95 -19.10 -4.17 -8.31
CA GLU A 95 -20.44 -4.02 -8.89
C GLU A 95 -21.54 -4.29 -7.86
N LYS A 96 -21.37 -5.31 -7.02
CA LYS A 96 -22.34 -5.63 -5.97
C LYS A 96 -22.35 -4.62 -4.83
N LEU A 97 -21.20 -4.04 -4.49
CA LEU A 97 -21.06 -2.97 -3.51
C LEU A 97 -21.70 -1.67 -4.03
N ALA A 98 -21.42 -1.29 -5.27
CA ALA A 98 -22.02 -0.13 -5.92
C ALA A 98 -23.56 -0.23 -5.98
N ALA A 99 -24.08 -1.40 -6.36
CA ALA A 99 -25.52 -1.66 -6.38
C ALA A 99 -26.19 -1.57 -4.99
N ARG A 100 -25.41 -1.60 -3.89
CA ARG A 100 -25.87 -1.44 -2.51
C ARG A 100 -25.66 -0.03 -1.94
N GLY A 101 -25.12 0.89 -2.76
CA GLY A 101 -24.97 2.29 -2.38
C GLY A 101 -23.77 2.59 -1.48
N VAL A 102 -22.63 1.95 -1.73
CA VAL A 102 -21.37 2.43 -1.16
C VAL A 102 -21.05 3.82 -1.70
N ASP A 103 -20.57 4.73 -0.87
CA ASP A 103 -20.34 6.13 -1.25
C ASP A 103 -19.03 6.34 -1.99
N TYR A 104 -18.01 5.55 -1.71
CA TYR A 104 -16.75 5.51 -2.49
C TYR A 104 -16.04 4.16 -2.38
N LEU A 105 -15.17 3.90 -3.33
CA LEU A 105 -14.30 2.73 -3.39
C LEU A 105 -12.85 3.15 -3.26
N HIS A 106 -12.05 2.41 -2.48
CA HIS A 106 -10.65 2.76 -2.23
C HIS A 106 -9.73 1.60 -2.62
N PHE A 107 -8.93 1.79 -3.66
CA PHE A 107 -7.86 0.86 -4.02
C PHE A 107 -6.81 0.79 -2.90
N SER A 108 -6.44 -0.41 -2.48
CA SER A 108 -5.33 -0.62 -1.55
C SER A 108 -4.14 -1.17 -2.32
N VAL A 109 -3.28 -0.28 -2.78
CA VAL A 109 -2.11 -0.60 -3.61
C VAL A 109 -0.86 0.12 -3.10
N GLY A 110 0.33 -0.40 -3.42
CA GLY A 110 1.61 0.21 -3.00
C GLY A 110 2.03 1.41 -3.84
N ALA A 111 1.56 1.49 -5.09
CA ALA A 111 1.74 2.61 -5.99
C ALA A 111 0.43 2.88 -6.74
N THR A 112 0.07 4.17 -6.90
CA THR A 112 -1.18 4.61 -7.56
C THR A 112 -1.36 4.00 -8.93
N LEU A 113 -0.33 3.96 -9.73
CA LEU A 113 -0.35 3.44 -11.11
C LEU A 113 0.19 2.01 -11.22
N ARG A 114 0.10 1.22 -10.15
CA ARG A 114 0.56 -0.17 -10.17
C ARG A 114 -0.21 -1.00 -11.20
N PRO A 115 0.50 -1.71 -12.11
CA PRO A 115 -0.12 -2.71 -12.98
C PRO A 115 -0.53 -3.97 -12.20
N SER A 116 -1.01 -4.99 -12.90
CA SER A 116 -1.30 -6.30 -12.30
C SER A 116 -0.03 -6.92 -11.68
N ILE A 117 -0.19 -7.54 -10.49
CA ILE A 117 0.86 -8.37 -9.88
C ILE A 117 0.74 -9.83 -10.31
N VAL A 118 -0.33 -10.20 -10.99
CA VAL A 118 -0.63 -11.55 -11.47
C VAL A 118 -0.27 -11.70 -12.94
N ASP A 119 -0.68 -10.74 -13.76
CA ASP A 119 -0.31 -10.67 -15.18
C ASP A 119 0.75 -9.58 -15.37
N THR A 120 2.00 -9.97 -15.20
CA THR A 120 3.15 -9.08 -15.34
C THR A 120 3.49 -8.74 -16.81
N SER A 121 2.84 -9.39 -17.77
CA SER A 121 3.03 -9.09 -19.21
C SER A 121 2.28 -7.86 -19.67
N ASP A 122 1.26 -7.41 -18.91
CA ASP A 122 0.45 -6.23 -19.21
C ASP A 122 0.80 -5.07 -18.27
N PRO A 123 1.52 -4.04 -18.76
CA PRO A 123 1.94 -2.89 -17.95
C PRO A 123 0.82 -1.89 -17.66
N THR A 124 -0.41 -2.13 -18.15
CA THR A 124 -1.54 -1.20 -17.97
C THR A 124 -1.88 -1.06 -16.49
N PRO A 125 -1.92 0.16 -15.93
CA PRO A 125 -2.31 0.40 -14.55
C PRO A 125 -3.69 -0.19 -14.23
N LEU A 126 -3.84 -0.75 -13.03
CA LEU A 126 -5.12 -1.36 -12.61
C LEU A 126 -6.28 -0.37 -12.61
N ILE A 127 -6.02 0.91 -12.37
CA ILE A 127 -7.05 1.95 -12.45
C ILE A 127 -7.58 2.13 -13.87
N GLU A 128 -6.73 2.08 -14.90
CA GLU A 128 -7.17 2.17 -16.28
C GLU A 128 -8.00 0.94 -16.69
N LYS A 129 -7.57 -0.26 -16.24
CA LYS A 129 -8.38 -1.50 -16.42
C LYS A 129 -9.75 -1.37 -15.75
N TYR A 130 -9.79 -0.83 -14.52
CA TYR A 130 -11.04 -0.54 -13.81
C TYR A 130 -11.94 0.40 -14.62
N CYS A 131 -11.40 1.52 -15.09
CA CYS A 131 -12.16 2.48 -15.90
C CYS A 131 -12.71 1.88 -17.21
N ALA A 132 -11.95 0.97 -17.83
CA ALA A 132 -12.38 0.28 -19.05
C ALA A 132 -13.44 -0.80 -18.81
N MET A 133 -13.50 -1.40 -17.62
CA MET A 133 -14.37 -2.54 -17.30
C MET A 133 -15.62 -2.15 -16.49
N ARG A 134 -15.63 -0.99 -15.84
CA ARG A 134 -16.72 -0.57 -14.95
C ARG A 134 -18.04 -0.35 -15.70
N SER A 135 -19.15 -0.80 -15.11
CA SER A 135 -20.51 -0.49 -15.59
C SER A 135 -20.88 0.97 -15.33
N ASP A 136 -22.00 1.41 -15.91
CA ASP A 136 -22.58 2.74 -15.64
C ASP A 136 -22.89 2.93 -14.14
N THR A 137 -23.33 1.88 -13.43
CA THR A 137 -23.58 1.92 -11.98
C THR A 137 -22.30 2.14 -11.21
N LEU A 138 -21.26 1.37 -11.52
CA LEU A 138 -19.96 1.47 -10.84
C LEU A 138 -19.26 2.80 -11.17
N ALA A 139 -19.47 3.34 -12.37
CA ALA A 139 -18.94 4.63 -12.79
C ALA A 139 -19.54 5.85 -12.05
N GLN A 140 -20.66 5.68 -11.32
CA GLN A 140 -21.22 6.73 -10.46
C GLN A 140 -20.60 6.75 -9.06
N VAL A 141 -19.83 5.72 -8.68
CA VAL A 141 -19.19 5.62 -7.37
C VAL A 141 -17.77 6.17 -7.49
N PRO A 142 -17.44 7.26 -6.76
CA PRO A 142 -16.08 7.80 -6.75
C PRO A 142 -15.04 6.76 -6.36
N VAL A 143 -13.89 6.78 -7.01
CA VAL A 143 -12.78 5.87 -6.72
C VAL A 143 -11.56 6.61 -6.21
N MET A 144 -11.00 6.13 -5.10
CA MET A 144 -9.83 6.68 -4.43
C MET A 144 -8.60 5.82 -4.71
N GLY A 145 -7.49 6.48 -5.10
CA GLY A 145 -6.18 5.88 -5.24
C GLY A 145 -5.28 6.15 -4.04
N VAL A 146 -4.30 5.28 -3.81
CA VAL A 146 -3.27 5.41 -2.78
C VAL A 146 -1.96 4.81 -3.25
N GLY A 147 -0.85 5.32 -2.74
CA GLY A 147 0.49 4.73 -2.90
C GLY A 147 1.49 5.64 -3.61
N GLY A 148 2.62 5.89 -2.95
CA GLY A 148 3.72 6.65 -3.51
C GLY A 148 3.54 8.17 -3.61
N VAL A 149 2.40 8.72 -3.23
CA VAL A 149 2.08 10.14 -3.37
C VAL A 149 2.86 10.98 -2.35
N VAL A 150 3.68 11.90 -2.84
CA VAL A 150 4.47 12.85 -2.06
C VAL A 150 4.19 14.30 -2.50
N ASN A 151 4.16 14.57 -3.79
CA ASN A 151 4.00 15.89 -4.39
C ASN A 151 2.67 16.04 -5.14
N ALA A 152 2.39 17.27 -5.59
CA ALA A 152 1.23 17.58 -6.42
C ALA A 152 1.23 16.74 -7.71
N ALA A 153 2.37 16.62 -8.38
CA ALA A 153 2.51 15.85 -9.62
C ALA A 153 2.13 14.38 -9.45
N ASP A 154 2.48 13.75 -8.31
CA ASP A 154 2.09 12.36 -8.02
C ASP A 154 0.57 12.23 -7.89
N ALA A 155 -0.07 13.20 -7.21
CA ALA A 155 -1.52 13.22 -7.04
C ALA A 155 -2.24 13.48 -8.36
N GLU A 156 -1.80 14.47 -9.13
CA GLU A 156 -2.33 14.81 -10.45
C GLU A 156 -2.22 13.64 -11.41
N GLN A 157 -1.08 12.95 -11.44
CA GLN A 157 -0.90 11.74 -12.24
C GLN A 157 -1.93 10.67 -11.92
N GLY A 158 -2.23 10.44 -10.63
CA GLY A 158 -3.30 9.51 -10.24
C GLY A 158 -4.67 9.93 -10.74
N LEU A 159 -5.02 11.22 -10.62
CA LEU A 159 -6.30 11.76 -11.11
C LEU A 159 -6.42 11.64 -12.63
N ASP A 160 -5.36 11.96 -13.37
CA ASP A 160 -5.32 11.89 -14.83
C ASP A 160 -5.55 10.47 -15.37
N HIS A 161 -5.18 9.44 -14.59
CA HIS A 161 -5.37 8.04 -14.95
C HIS A 161 -6.73 7.46 -14.52
N GLY A 162 -7.57 8.24 -13.83
CA GLY A 162 -8.97 7.89 -13.61
C GLY A 162 -9.40 7.72 -12.16
N TYR A 163 -8.55 8.03 -11.17
CA TYR A 163 -9.02 8.20 -9.79
C TYR A 163 -9.78 9.53 -9.64
N ASP A 164 -10.81 9.54 -8.81
CA ASP A 164 -11.56 10.76 -8.44
C ASP A 164 -10.96 11.42 -7.20
N LEU A 165 -10.30 10.64 -6.34
CA LEU A 165 -9.72 11.05 -5.07
C LEU A 165 -8.34 10.39 -4.88
N ILE A 166 -7.46 11.08 -4.15
CA ILE A 166 -6.13 10.55 -3.79
C ILE A 166 -5.97 10.52 -2.28
N ALA A 167 -5.62 9.36 -1.75
CA ALA A 167 -5.25 9.18 -0.34
C ALA A 167 -3.74 9.33 -0.16
N VAL A 168 -3.34 10.13 0.82
CA VAL A 168 -1.94 10.40 1.16
C VAL A 168 -1.65 9.89 2.57
N GLY A 169 -0.66 9.03 2.71
CA GLY A 169 -0.30 8.41 3.98
C GLY A 169 1.02 8.95 4.53
N ARG A 170 2.13 8.39 4.09
CA ARG A 170 3.47 8.67 4.63
C ARG A 170 3.86 10.15 4.59
N ALA A 171 3.51 10.85 3.50
CA ALA A 171 3.80 12.27 3.38
C ALA A 171 3.09 13.09 4.47
N CYS A 172 1.88 12.73 4.89
CA CYS A 172 1.18 13.39 6.00
C CYS A 172 1.79 13.08 7.39
N ILE A 173 2.58 12.00 7.53
CA ILE A 173 3.36 11.76 8.76
C ILE A 173 4.54 12.72 8.82
N ALA A 174 5.25 12.89 7.70
CA ALA A 174 6.38 13.81 7.58
C ALA A 174 5.94 15.28 7.61
N TYR A 175 4.82 15.56 6.98
CA TYR A 175 4.25 16.91 6.80
C TYR A 175 2.76 16.89 7.18
N PRO A 176 2.39 17.11 8.43
CA PRO A 176 0.97 17.15 8.86
C PRO A 176 0.14 18.20 8.12
N ASP A 177 0.78 19.24 7.61
CA ASP A 177 0.23 20.33 6.80
C ASP A 177 0.42 20.10 5.28
N TRP A 178 0.63 18.85 4.85
CA TRP A 178 0.92 18.47 3.48
C TRP A 178 0.03 19.16 2.44
N ALA A 179 -1.29 19.11 2.64
CA ALA A 179 -2.23 19.71 1.69
C ALA A 179 -2.02 21.23 1.50
N SER A 180 -1.70 21.94 2.59
CA SER A 180 -1.42 23.39 2.54
C SER A 180 -0.12 23.70 1.83
N ARG A 181 0.92 22.89 2.03
CA ARG A 181 2.21 23.02 1.36
C ARG A 181 2.09 22.75 -0.14
N ILE A 182 1.42 21.69 -0.51
CA ILE A 182 1.17 21.37 -1.92
C ILE A 182 0.34 22.48 -2.60
N ALA A 183 -0.68 23.00 -1.93
CA ALA A 183 -1.46 24.12 -2.45
C ALA A 183 -0.65 25.41 -2.59
N ALA A 184 0.42 25.58 -1.80
CA ALA A 184 1.38 26.69 -1.93
C ALA A 184 2.43 26.45 -3.03
N GLY A 185 2.43 25.28 -3.69
CA GLY A 185 3.38 24.93 -4.75
C GLY A 185 4.74 24.46 -4.23
N GLU A 186 4.81 23.98 -2.98
CA GLU A 186 6.04 23.42 -2.44
C GLU A 186 6.30 22.00 -3.02
N GLU A 187 7.55 21.77 -3.43
CA GLU A 187 8.06 20.43 -3.74
C GLU A 187 8.61 19.80 -2.47
N LEU A 188 8.13 18.61 -2.14
CA LEU A 188 8.46 17.91 -0.90
C LEU A 188 9.27 16.65 -1.19
N GLU A 189 10.21 16.33 -0.29
CA GLU A 189 10.89 15.06 -0.25
C GLU A 189 10.37 14.22 0.92
N LEU A 190 10.19 12.91 0.70
CA LEU A 190 9.66 12.04 1.74
C LEU A 190 10.75 11.66 2.75
N PHE A 191 11.03 12.56 3.67
CA PHE A 191 11.92 12.28 4.81
C PHE A 191 11.49 13.05 6.07
N ILE A 192 12.00 12.61 7.22
CA ILE A 192 11.82 13.25 8.53
C ILE A 192 13.21 13.43 9.13
N ASP A 193 13.56 14.65 9.54
CA ASP A 193 14.79 14.87 10.30
C ASP A 193 14.72 14.13 11.64
N SER A 194 15.80 13.45 12.01
CA SER A 194 15.88 12.63 13.23
C SER A 194 15.54 13.42 14.51
N THR A 195 15.67 14.74 14.50
CA THR A 195 15.36 15.65 15.63
C THR A 195 13.89 16.05 15.71
N GLN A 196 13.07 15.79 14.67
CA GLN A 196 11.71 16.29 14.56
C GLN A 196 10.65 15.40 15.23
N ARG A 197 11.00 14.25 15.79
CA ARG A 197 10.03 13.31 16.37
C ARG A 197 9.03 13.95 17.32
N GLU A 198 9.52 14.79 18.26
CA GLU A 198 8.66 15.44 19.27
C GLU A 198 7.79 16.52 18.65
N ALA A 199 8.34 17.31 17.73
CA ALA A 199 7.59 18.38 17.04
C ALA A 199 6.46 17.80 16.16
N LEU A 200 6.68 16.64 15.57
CA LEU A 200 5.67 15.90 14.78
C LEU A 200 4.75 15.03 15.64
N HIS A 201 4.92 15.05 16.97
CA HIS A 201 4.14 14.22 17.92
C HIS A 201 4.12 12.72 17.57
N ILE A 202 5.21 12.20 16.98
CA ILE A 202 5.31 10.79 16.61
C ILE A 202 5.68 9.97 17.85
N PRO A 203 4.82 9.04 18.32
CA PRO A 203 5.12 8.20 19.47
C PRO A 203 6.24 7.22 19.18
N GLU A 204 7.02 6.85 20.20
CA GLU A 204 8.19 5.97 20.07
C GLU A 204 7.91 4.65 19.31
N PRO A 205 6.79 3.93 19.53
CA PRO A 205 6.51 2.71 18.77
C PRO A 205 6.32 2.96 17.26
N LEU A 206 5.71 4.11 16.87
CA LEU A 206 5.54 4.47 15.47
C LEU A 206 6.86 4.95 14.86
N TRP A 207 7.71 5.64 15.65
CA TRP A 207 9.04 6.09 15.22
C TRP A 207 9.94 4.93 14.80
N ARG A 208 9.83 3.79 15.50
CA ARG A 208 10.57 2.55 15.21
C ARG A 208 9.86 1.62 14.23
N PHE A 209 8.70 2.00 13.74
CA PHE A 209 8.00 1.22 12.73
C PHE A 209 8.71 1.36 11.39
N SER A 210 9.01 0.27 10.73
CA SER A 210 9.88 0.21 9.55
C SER A 210 9.53 1.22 8.45
N LEU A 211 8.24 1.47 8.21
CA LEU A 211 7.80 2.45 7.20
C LEU A 211 8.12 3.91 7.59
N VAL A 212 8.17 4.22 8.89
CA VAL A 212 8.54 5.56 9.39
C VAL A 212 10.06 5.64 9.51
N GLU A 213 10.69 4.61 10.04
CA GLU A 213 12.15 4.52 10.19
C GLU A 213 12.86 4.72 8.84
N ALA A 214 12.31 4.14 7.76
CA ALA A 214 12.84 4.33 6.40
C ALA A 214 12.80 5.79 5.89
N MET A 215 12.00 6.66 6.51
CA MET A 215 11.94 8.10 6.18
C MET A 215 12.87 8.96 7.03
N ILE A 216 13.48 8.42 8.11
CA ILE A 216 14.27 9.21 9.05
C ILE A 216 15.66 9.43 8.48
N ARG A 217 16.10 10.70 8.48
CA ARG A 217 17.45 11.12 8.10
C ARG A 217 18.05 11.99 9.19
N ASP A 218 19.36 11.89 9.41
CA ASP A 218 20.08 12.80 10.29
C ASP A 218 20.64 13.96 9.46
N MET A 219 19.92 15.08 9.48
CA MET A 219 20.32 16.30 8.75
C MET A 219 21.45 17.08 9.46
N SER A 220 21.79 16.73 10.71
CA SER A 220 22.88 17.39 11.46
C SER A 220 24.26 17.04 10.93
N MET A 221 24.38 15.98 10.16
CA MET A 221 25.65 15.45 9.62
C MET A 221 26.14 16.14 8.34
N GLY A 222 25.50 17.24 7.90
CA GLY A 222 25.82 17.91 6.63
C GLY A 222 25.45 17.08 5.40
N GLU A 223 25.84 17.51 4.20
CA GLU A 223 25.48 16.89 2.91
C GLU A 223 25.98 15.45 2.68
N SER A 224 26.42 14.75 3.73
CA SER A 224 26.84 13.36 3.67
C SER A 224 25.61 12.46 3.53
N LYS A 225 25.41 11.90 2.35
CA LYS A 225 24.32 10.96 2.04
C LYS A 225 24.45 9.67 2.88
N PHE A 226 25.68 9.28 3.18
CA PHE A 226 26.01 8.09 3.95
C PHE A 226 27.09 8.40 5.01
N LYS A 227 27.07 7.65 6.12
CA LYS A 227 28.20 7.60 7.05
C LYS A 227 29.30 6.74 6.40
N PRO A 228 30.46 7.30 6.04
CA PRO A 228 31.51 6.50 5.41
C PRO A 228 31.98 5.35 6.31
N GLY A 229 32.21 4.21 5.70
CA GLY A 229 32.72 3.03 6.41
C GLY A 229 32.32 1.73 5.71
N MET A 230 32.79 0.64 6.28
CA MET A 230 32.37 -0.70 5.90
C MET A 230 31.40 -1.22 6.96
N PHE A 231 30.25 -1.70 6.51
CA PHE A 231 29.19 -2.25 7.36
C PHE A 231 28.99 -3.70 6.96
N THR A 232 28.89 -4.58 7.96
CA THR A 232 28.61 -6.00 7.74
C THR A 232 27.29 -6.33 8.36
N GLU A 233 26.40 -6.91 7.58
CA GLU A 233 25.11 -7.43 8.04
C GLU A 233 25.06 -8.94 7.84
N GLN A 234 24.52 -9.63 8.84
CA GLN A 234 24.36 -11.07 8.84
C GLN A 234 22.88 -11.42 8.93
N VAL A 235 22.38 -12.10 7.91
CA VAL A 235 20.99 -12.56 7.84
C VAL A 235 21.00 -14.07 7.83
N GLN A 236 20.18 -14.69 8.67
CA GLN A 236 20.02 -16.13 8.74
C GLN A 236 18.56 -16.48 8.39
N ASP A 237 18.40 -17.38 7.44
CA ASP A 237 17.14 -18.07 7.21
C ASP A 237 17.27 -19.55 7.64
N ASP A 238 16.19 -20.35 7.52
CA ASP A 238 16.14 -21.73 8.00
C ASP A 238 17.18 -22.65 7.34
N ALA A 239 17.82 -22.26 6.25
CA ALA A 239 18.72 -23.08 5.45
C ALA A 239 20.12 -22.47 5.25
N ASN A 240 20.28 -21.15 5.29
CA ASN A 240 21.51 -20.46 4.90
C ASN A 240 21.84 -19.29 5.80
N GLU A 241 23.14 -19.07 6.01
CA GLU A 241 23.70 -17.87 6.60
C GLU A 241 24.23 -16.96 5.49
N LEU A 242 23.73 -15.74 5.40
CA LEU A 242 24.13 -14.73 4.43
C LEU A 242 24.87 -13.60 5.14
N VAL A 243 26.09 -13.33 4.73
CA VAL A 243 26.88 -12.20 5.23
C VAL A 243 27.19 -11.25 4.09
N ILE A 244 26.74 -10.02 4.19
CA ILE A 244 26.93 -8.97 3.19
C ILE A 244 27.78 -7.84 3.79
N ASN A 245 28.82 -7.45 3.07
CA ASN A 245 29.62 -6.26 3.38
C ASN A 245 29.18 -5.13 2.45
N VAL A 246 28.87 -3.96 3.03
CA VAL A 246 28.53 -2.75 2.30
C VAL A 246 29.56 -1.68 2.59
N SER A 247 30.23 -1.22 1.56
CA SER A 247 31.20 -0.11 1.64
C SER A 247 30.52 1.19 1.25
N LEU A 248 30.51 2.16 2.18
CA LEU A 248 29.91 3.49 1.98
C LEU A 248 30.96 4.57 1.90
N GLU A 249 30.82 5.48 0.96
CA GLU A 249 31.48 6.78 0.92
C GLU A 249 30.48 7.89 1.30
N THR A 250 30.96 9.12 1.40
CA THR A 250 30.13 10.24 1.88
C THR A 250 28.84 10.48 1.07
N ASP A 251 28.87 10.21 -0.23
CA ASP A 251 27.81 10.52 -1.17
C ASP A 251 27.31 9.31 -1.98
N ARG A 252 27.94 8.16 -1.82
CA ARG A 252 27.60 6.96 -2.58
C ARG A 252 27.80 5.65 -1.84
N ILE A 253 27.08 4.63 -2.27
CA ILE A 253 27.38 3.22 -1.98
C ILE A 253 28.53 2.83 -2.91
N ALA A 254 29.71 2.58 -2.31
CA ALA A 254 30.93 2.32 -3.07
C ALA A 254 30.99 0.87 -3.56
N ASP A 255 30.55 -0.08 -2.73
CA ASP A 255 30.53 -1.49 -3.06
C ASP A 255 29.59 -2.29 -2.15
N ILE A 256 29.15 -3.45 -2.65
CA ILE A 256 28.39 -4.47 -1.92
C ILE A 256 29.00 -5.82 -2.24
N GLU A 257 29.50 -6.53 -1.24
CA GLU A 257 30.14 -7.84 -1.38
C GLU A 257 29.37 -8.91 -0.63
N LEU A 258 29.22 -10.07 -1.24
CA LEU A 258 28.78 -11.28 -0.55
C LEU A 258 29.98 -11.93 0.15
N ALA A 259 30.09 -11.75 1.47
CA ALA A 259 31.17 -12.31 2.26
C ALA A 259 30.97 -13.78 2.59
N SER A 260 29.72 -14.22 2.77
CA SER A 260 29.34 -15.63 2.98
C SER A 260 27.90 -15.84 2.49
N GLY A 261 27.63 -17.02 1.90
CA GLY A 261 26.31 -17.38 1.39
C GLY A 261 26.38 -18.57 0.45
N PRO A 262 25.28 -18.92 -0.23
CA PRO A 262 25.19 -20.05 -1.14
C PRO A 262 25.91 -19.77 -2.48
N SER A 263 27.24 -19.65 -2.41
CA SER A 263 28.09 -19.28 -3.57
C SER A 263 28.15 -20.35 -4.68
N GLU A 264 27.72 -21.57 -4.41
CA GLU A 264 27.59 -22.63 -5.43
C GLU A 264 26.24 -22.63 -6.17
N ASP A 265 25.26 -21.88 -5.66
CA ASP A 265 23.95 -21.70 -6.29
C ASP A 265 24.03 -20.59 -7.35
N VAL A 266 24.03 -21.01 -8.62
CA VAL A 266 24.17 -20.10 -9.77
C VAL A 266 23.00 -19.11 -9.87
N GLU A 267 21.80 -19.52 -9.53
CA GLU A 267 20.60 -18.69 -9.58
C GLU A 267 20.66 -17.61 -8.48
N PHE A 268 21.05 -17.99 -7.27
CA PHE A 268 21.26 -17.06 -6.17
C PHE A 268 22.36 -16.02 -6.50
N VAL A 269 23.54 -16.47 -6.97
CA VAL A 269 24.66 -15.56 -7.30
C VAL A 269 24.27 -14.60 -8.42
N THR A 270 23.56 -15.07 -9.44
CA THR A 270 23.08 -14.22 -10.55
C THR A 270 22.12 -13.15 -10.03
N SER A 271 21.15 -13.52 -9.21
CA SER A 271 20.19 -12.60 -8.62
C SER A 271 20.87 -11.57 -7.69
N PHE A 272 21.83 -12.02 -6.88
CA PHE A 272 22.60 -11.11 -6.01
C PHE A 272 23.36 -10.06 -6.83
N GLU A 273 24.08 -10.46 -7.89
CA GLU A 273 24.84 -9.52 -8.72
C GLU A 273 23.93 -8.55 -9.48
N GLU A 274 22.74 -8.97 -9.88
CA GLU A 274 21.75 -8.07 -10.50
C GLU A 274 21.25 -7.03 -9.50
N ILE A 275 20.86 -7.45 -8.29
CA ILE A 275 20.43 -6.53 -7.21
C ILE A 275 21.56 -5.59 -6.83
N ARG A 276 22.79 -6.11 -6.65
CA ARG A 276 23.98 -5.32 -6.36
C ARG A 276 24.19 -4.22 -7.41
N THR A 277 24.13 -4.57 -8.68
CA THR A 277 24.32 -3.62 -9.80
C THR A 277 23.24 -2.52 -9.74
N ARG A 278 21.98 -2.89 -9.55
CA ARG A 278 20.87 -1.93 -9.47
C ARG A 278 21.00 -0.97 -8.28
N ILE A 279 21.45 -1.47 -7.12
CA ILE A 279 21.70 -0.62 -5.93
C ILE A 279 22.84 0.35 -6.20
N LEU A 280 23.95 -0.11 -6.79
CA LEU A 280 25.10 0.74 -7.06
C LEU A 280 24.78 1.81 -8.11
N ASP A 281 24.06 1.45 -9.17
CA ASP A 281 23.65 2.38 -10.25
C ASP A 281 22.65 3.43 -9.74
N ALA A 282 21.69 3.01 -8.91
CA ALA A 282 20.70 3.91 -8.31
C ALA A 282 21.27 4.75 -7.17
N ASN A 283 22.40 4.33 -6.61
CA ASN A 283 23.02 4.90 -5.40
C ASN A 283 22.01 5.03 -4.23
N THR A 284 21.20 4.00 -4.04
CA THR A 284 20.18 3.89 -3.00
C THR A 284 19.99 2.43 -2.61
N PRO A 285 19.78 2.11 -1.33
CA PRO A 285 19.45 0.75 -0.90
C PRO A 285 18.02 0.32 -1.28
N HIS A 286 17.21 1.26 -1.77
CA HIS A 286 15.83 1.00 -2.15
C HIS A 286 15.77 0.69 -3.65
N VAL A 287 15.89 -0.57 -3.99
CA VAL A 287 15.61 -1.09 -5.33
C VAL A 287 14.47 -2.10 -5.21
N ASP A 288 13.64 -2.16 -6.24
CA ASP A 288 12.57 -3.16 -6.28
C ASP A 288 13.17 -4.55 -6.26
N ALA A 289 12.59 -5.43 -5.44
CA ALA A 289 12.99 -6.83 -5.40
C ALA A 289 12.83 -7.44 -6.79
N ILE A 290 13.78 -8.30 -7.16
CA ILE A 290 13.63 -9.15 -8.33
C ILE A 290 12.61 -10.21 -7.95
N THR A 291 11.49 -10.25 -8.66
CA THR A 291 10.47 -11.29 -8.58
C THR A 291 10.81 -12.42 -9.53
#